data_8eea38280eb6f28eaecb2346dba5e1ee
#
_entry.id   8eea38280eb6f28eaecb2346dba5e1ee
#
_cell.length_a   1.000
_cell.length_b   1.000
_cell.length_c   1.000
_cell.angle_alpha   90.00
_cell.angle_beta   90.00
_cell.angle_gamma   90.00
#
_symmetry.space_group_name_H-M   'P 1'
#
loop_
_entity.id
_entity.type
_entity.pdbx_description
1 polymer ?
#
loop_
_entity_poly.entity_id
_entity_poly.type
_entity_poly.pdbx_seq_one_letter_code
_entity_poly.pdbx_strand_id
1 'polypeptide(L)'
;MIRWGIIGAGKIAQRFVKSLVHESNSELYAVSCRTHAKAQQFANTYHALKAYGSYEELLQDPNVDAVYITLPHGYHYIWSIKAIKAGKAVLVEKPAGINAYEIEGIMEVLKKHPVLWMEAMKPRFTPLFQKVQALIQEGSLGNIQEIHTVLNSKQSDEVIQHSYLSDSIYGGALLDCGCYCATWITEYTKGQLRIDYIDVDLQDGYDLHTKVQMHIGNTLVTLETAINQPEKKEVLIKGTKGEIRIPDLHRPITAELKIEGKVEVIDRPYKVDDFYGEISHFVNLLENGKQSSPIMPIQSSLETAMLLDRIKDAMTPNPIEI
;
A
#
# COMPACT_ATOMS: atom_id res chain seq x y z
N MET A 1 -11.01 -15.75 18.44
CA MET A 1 -11.49 -14.45 17.93
C MET A 1 -10.40 -13.43 18.13
N ILE A 2 -9.98 -12.75 17.07
CA ILE A 2 -8.89 -11.76 17.06
C ILE A 2 -9.47 -10.40 17.47
N ARG A 3 -8.87 -9.78 18.48
CA ARG A 3 -9.26 -8.46 19.01
C ARG A 3 -8.39 -7.38 18.43
N TRP A 4 -9.01 -6.58 17.54
CA TRP A 4 -8.34 -5.51 16.82
C TRP A 4 -8.29 -4.20 17.62
N GLY A 5 -7.12 -3.58 17.65
CA GLY A 5 -6.92 -2.21 18.07
C GLY A 5 -6.67 -1.30 16.86
N ILE A 6 -7.33 -0.15 16.78
CA ILE A 6 -7.09 0.83 15.72
C ILE A 6 -6.26 1.98 16.26
N ILE A 7 -5.15 2.26 15.58
CA ILE A 7 -4.29 3.42 15.82
C ILE A 7 -4.58 4.48 14.76
N GLY A 8 -5.39 5.49 15.14
CA GLY A 8 -5.89 6.54 14.25
C GLY A 8 -7.31 6.31 13.75
N ALA A 9 -8.27 7.19 14.12
CA ALA A 9 -9.69 7.10 13.76
C ALA A 9 -10.03 8.01 12.57
N GLY A 10 -9.35 7.81 11.44
CA GLY A 10 -9.55 8.54 10.18
C GLY A 10 -10.62 7.91 9.28
N LYS A 11 -10.75 8.46 8.04
CA LYS A 11 -11.66 7.93 7.01
C LYS A 11 -11.32 6.48 6.62
N ILE A 12 -10.02 6.14 6.58
CA ILE A 12 -9.55 4.79 6.22
C ILE A 12 -9.92 3.79 7.33
N ALA A 13 -9.73 4.16 8.61
CA ALA A 13 -10.18 3.33 9.73
C ALA A 13 -11.67 2.99 9.66
N GLN A 14 -12.51 3.93 9.23
CA GLN A 14 -13.96 3.69 9.05
C GLN A 14 -14.24 2.66 7.96
N ARG A 15 -13.47 2.67 6.85
CA ARG A 15 -13.60 1.68 5.77
C ARG A 15 -13.16 0.30 6.25
N PHE A 16 -12.02 0.24 6.93
CA PHE A 16 -11.51 -0.99 7.52
C PHE A 16 -12.54 -1.65 8.45
N VAL A 17 -13.11 -0.89 9.39
CA VAL A 17 -14.09 -1.44 10.34
C VAL A 17 -15.36 -1.93 9.64
N LYS A 18 -15.84 -1.22 8.62
CA LYS A 18 -16.99 -1.67 7.82
C LYS A 18 -16.74 -2.98 7.09
N SER A 19 -15.50 -3.24 6.69
CA SER A 19 -15.10 -4.50 6.10
C SER A 19 -14.87 -5.59 7.16
N LEU A 20 -14.26 -5.23 8.30
CA LEU A 20 -13.94 -6.13 9.40
C LEU A 20 -15.17 -6.88 9.94
N VAL A 21 -16.34 -6.26 9.96
CA VAL A 21 -17.58 -6.90 10.47
C VAL A 21 -17.99 -8.16 9.68
N HIS A 22 -17.44 -8.34 8.47
CA HIS A 22 -17.67 -9.53 7.65
C HIS A 22 -16.68 -10.67 7.95
N GLU A 23 -15.68 -10.44 8.82
CA GLU A 23 -14.71 -11.45 9.23
C GLU A 23 -15.14 -12.05 10.58
N SER A 24 -15.65 -13.29 10.54
CA SER A 24 -16.34 -13.92 11.67
C SER A 24 -15.44 -14.17 12.90
N ASN A 25 -14.13 -14.28 12.69
CA ASN A 25 -13.16 -14.55 13.78
C ASN A 25 -12.45 -13.28 14.28
N SER A 26 -13.07 -12.12 14.06
CA SER A 26 -12.50 -10.82 14.41
C SER A 26 -13.52 -9.92 15.07
N GLU A 27 -13.05 -9.06 15.96
CA GLU A 27 -13.85 -7.99 16.54
C GLU A 27 -13.05 -6.69 16.65
N LEU A 28 -13.73 -5.56 16.49
CA LEU A 28 -13.18 -4.26 16.84
C LEU A 28 -13.20 -4.12 18.36
N TYR A 29 -12.05 -4.35 19.00
CA TYR A 29 -11.96 -4.28 20.45
C TYR A 29 -11.64 -2.88 20.96
N ALA A 30 -10.65 -2.19 20.35
CA ALA A 30 -10.17 -0.91 20.82
C ALA A 30 -9.89 0.08 19.70
N VAL A 31 -9.99 1.36 20.00
CA VAL A 31 -9.54 2.45 19.13
C VAL A 31 -8.78 3.49 19.96
N SER A 32 -7.74 4.06 19.35
CA SER A 32 -6.96 5.14 19.96
C SER A 32 -6.80 6.34 19.03
N CYS A 33 -6.81 7.51 19.63
CA CYS A 33 -6.58 8.80 19.00
C CYS A 33 -5.74 9.71 19.88
N ARG A 34 -5.24 10.81 19.30
CA ARG A 34 -4.54 11.88 20.06
C ARG A 34 -5.41 12.54 21.14
N THR A 35 -6.72 12.41 21.02
CA THR A 35 -7.69 12.87 22.02
C THR A 35 -8.67 11.77 22.36
N HIS A 36 -8.92 11.54 23.64
CA HIS A 36 -9.87 10.52 24.10
C HIS A 36 -11.28 10.76 23.55
N ALA A 37 -11.73 12.02 23.46
CA ALA A 37 -13.05 12.35 22.94
C ALA A 37 -13.27 11.84 21.50
N LYS A 38 -12.25 11.98 20.61
CA LYS A 38 -12.34 11.46 19.26
C LYS A 38 -12.32 9.93 19.21
N ALA A 39 -11.53 9.29 20.07
CA ALA A 39 -11.53 7.83 20.19
C ALA A 39 -12.88 7.32 20.70
N GLN A 40 -13.45 7.98 21.72
CA GLN A 40 -14.76 7.61 22.26
C GLN A 40 -15.89 7.80 21.24
N GLN A 41 -15.87 8.88 20.47
CA GLN A 41 -16.85 9.09 19.39
C GLN A 41 -16.78 7.96 18.36
N PHE A 42 -15.57 7.57 17.94
CA PHE A 42 -15.39 6.48 16.99
C PHE A 42 -15.84 5.14 17.60
N ALA A 43 -15.48 4.86 18.86
CA ALA A 43 -15.89 3.67 19.58
C ALA A 43 -17.43 3.56 19.68
N ASN A 44 -18.11 4.65 20.00
CA ASN A 44 -19.57 4.67 20.05
C ASN A 44 -20.21 4.40 18.67
N THR A 45 -19.62 4.94 17.61
CA THR A 45 -20.14 4.80 16.23
C THR A 45 -19.96 3.38 15.68
N TYR A 46 -18.84 2.74 16.00
CA TYR A 46 -18.45 1.44 15.45
C TYR A 46 -18.42 0.31 16.48
N HIS A 47 -18.97 0.57 17.67
CA HIS A 47 -19.13 -0.41 18.75
C HIS A 47 -17.82 -1.03 19.25
N ALA A 48 -16.72 -0.27 19.27
CA ALA A 48 -15.50 -0.71 19.95
C ALA A 48 -15.71 -0.73 21.49
N LEU A 49 -15.18 -1.75 22.15
CA LEU A 49 -15.33 -1.91 23.60
C LEU A 49 -14.49 -0.92 24.40
N LYS A 50 -13.37 -0.45 23.84
CA LYS A 50 -12.41 0.43 24.50
C LYS A 50 -12.08 1.64 23.63
N ALA A 51 -11.87 2.78 24.27
CA ALA A 51 -11.36 4.00 23.65
C ALA A 51 -10.17 4.53 24.47
N TYR A 52 -9.07 4.85 23.80
CA TYR A 52 -7.83 5.34 24.43
C TYR A 52 -7.47 6.73 23.94
N GLY A 53 -6.97 7.57 24.84
CA GLY A 53 -6.51 8.93 24.56
C GLY A 53 -5.08 9.00 24.04
N SER A 54 -4.35 7.89 24.10
CA SER A 54 -3.01 7.72 23.53
C SER A 54 -2.86 6.38 22.82
N TYR A 55 -1.94 6.32 21.89
CA TYR A 55 -1.65 5.08 21.15
C TYR A 55 -0.88 4.08 22.03
N GLU A 56 -0.06 4.59 22.97
CA GLU A 56 0.68 3.81 23.94
C GLU A 56 -0.26 3.04 24.88
N GLU A 57 -1.34 3.66 25.36
CA GLU A 57 -2.33 2.99 26.22
C GLU A 57 -2.97 1.79 25.50
N LEU A 58 -3.30 1.94 24.20
CA LEU A 58 -3.83 0.84 23.40
C LEU A 58 -2.81 -0.29 23.27
N LEU A 59 -1.54 0.02 23.03
CA LEU A 59 -0.48 -0.98 22.87
C LEU A 59 -0.20 -1.73 24.19
N GLN A 60 -0.44 -1.12 25.33
CA GLN A 60 -0.27 -1.73 26.67
C GLN A 60 -1.45 -2.64 27.04
N ASP A 61 -2.60 -2.57 26.37
CA ASP A 61 -3.73 -3.44 26.67
C ASP A 61 -3.41 -4.90 26.25
N PRO A 62 -3.34 -5.85 27.21
CA PRO A 62 -3.06 -7.25 26.90
C PRO A 62 -4.17 -7.93 26.09
N ASN A 63 -5.36 -7.33 26.04
CA ASN A 63 -6.48 -7.87 25.30
C ASN A 63 -6.48 -7.47 23.81
N VAL A 64 -5.59 -6.62 23.36
CA VAL A 64 -5.39 -6.31 21.93
C VAL A 64 -4.45 -7.34 21.34
N ASP A 65 -4.91 -8.09 20.33
CA ASP A 65 -4.12 -9.13 19.66
C ASP A 65 -3.40 -8.56 18.42
N ALA A 66 -4.09 -7.72 17.64
CA ALA A 66 -3.58 -7.11 16.43
C ALA A 66 -3.89 -5.62 16.38
N VAL A 67 -3.04 -4.84 15.75
CA VAL A 67 -3.28 -3.41 15.52
C VAL A 67 -3.34 -3.08 14.03
N TYR A 68 -4.28 -2.21 13.68
CA TYR A 68 -4.33 -1.57 12.36
C TYR A 68 -3.87 -0.11 12.51
N ILE A 69 -2.75 0.22 11.83
CA ILE A 69 -2.14 1.56 11.88
C ILE A 69 -2.61 2.36 10.67
N THR A 70 -3.35 3.44 10.91
CA THR A 70 -3.97 4.28 9.88
C THR A 70 -3.68 5.76 10.13
N LEU A 71 -2.42 6.07 10.33
CA LEU A 71 -1.90 7.41 10.56
C LEU A 71 -1.42 8.04 9.23
N PRO A 72 -1.05 9.32 9.19
CA PRO A 72 -0.26 9.85 8.06
C PRO A 72 1.07 9.10 7.89
N HIS A 73 1.56 9.03 6.65
CA HIS A 73 2.69 8.19 6.21
C HIS A 73 3.92 8.26 7.12
N GLY A 74 4.35 9.45 7.52
CA GLY A 74 5.53 9.65 8.37
C GLY A 74 5.43 9.04 9.78
N TYR A 75 4.27 8.51 10.16
CA TYR A 75 4.06 7.86 11.47
C TYR A 75 3.97 6.34 11.38
N HIS A 76 3.89 5.74 10.19
CA HIS A 76 3.72 4.30 10.03
C HIS A 76 4.90 3.52 10.60
N TYR A 77 6.12 3.93 10.29
CA TYR A 77 7.35 3.31 10.79
C TYR A 77 7.43 3.28 12.31
N ILE A 78 7.35 4.46 12.95
CA ILE A 78 7.55 4.54 14.40
C ILE A 78 6.48 3.78 15.18
N TRP A 79 5.23 3.79 14.71
CA TRP A 79 4.15 3.06 15.38
C TRP A 79 4.18 1.57 15.08
N SER A 80 4.64 1.14 13.90
CA SER A 80 4.96 -0.27 13.63
C SER A 80 6.01 -0.79 14.62
N ILE A 81 7.13 -0.06 14.81
CA ILE A 81 8.19 -0.43 15.75
C ILE A 81 7.65 -0.56 17.20
N LYS A 82 6.84 0.41 17.65
CA LYS A 82 6.25 0.37 19.01
C LYS A 82 5.29 -0.80 19.17
N ALA A 83 4.46 -1.08 18.18
CA ALA A 83 3.50 -2.18 18.21
C ALA A 83 4.20 -3.55 18.19
N ILE A 84 5.22 -3.73 17.35
CA ILE A 84 6.04 -4.95 17.30
C ILE A 84 6.71 -5.20 18.68
N LYS A 85 7.31 -4.17 19.27
CA LYS A 85 7.93 -4.27 20.61
C LYS A 85 6.94 -4.56 21.73
N ALA A 86 5.66 -4.15 21.57
CA ALA A 86 4.56 -4.48 22.46
C ALA A 86 3.98 -5.90 22.22
N GLY A 87 4.55 -6.66 21.27
CA GLY A 87 4.11 -8.03 20.96
C GLY A 87 2.79 -8.09 20.18
N LYS A 88 2.36 -6.99 19.55
CA LYS A 88 1.13 -6.94 18.77
C LYS A 88 1.39 -7.35 17.33
N ALA A 89 0.49 -8.13 16.73
CA ALA A 89 0.47 -8.31 15.29
C ALA A 89 0.11 -6.97 14.61
N VAL A 90 0.74 -6.66 13.47
CA VAL A 90 0.65 -5.33 12.84
C VAL A 90 0.18 -5.44 11.41
N LEU A 91 -0.94 -4.79 11.11
CA LEU A 91 -1.35 -4.40 9.76
C LEU A 91 -1.18 -2.88 9.66
N VAL A 92 -0.31 -2.40 8.79
CA VAL A 92 -0.03 -0.97 8.64
C VAL A 92 -0.44 -0.47 7.26
N GLU A 93 -1.09 0.69 7.21
CA GLU A 93 -1.45 1.33 5.93
C GLU A 93 -0.24 1.61 5.06
N LYS A 94 -0.53 1.64 3.77
CA LYS A 94 0.44 1.98 2.73
C LYS A 94 0.75 3.51 2.74
N PRO A 95 1.94 3.92 2.32
CA PRO A 95 3.15 3.12 2.29
C PRO A 95 3.59 2.79 3.72
N ALA A 96 4.06 1.58 3.96
CA ALA A 96 4.43 1.13 5.31
C ALA A 96 5.61 1.90 5.92
N GLY A 97 6.42 2.51 5.09
CA GLY A 97 7.48 3.46 5.42
C GLY A 97 7.63 4.47 4.29
N ILE A 98 8.23 5.60 4.58
CA ILE A 98 8.46 6.69 3.59
C ILE A 98 9.69 6.47 2.71
N ASN A 99 10.51 5.46 3.03
CA ASN A 99 11.72 5.06 2.31
C ASN A 99 12.15 3.63 2.68
N ALA A 100 13.13 3.09 1.96
CA ALA A 100 13.66 1.75 2.19
C ALA A 100 14.31 1.60 3.58
N TYR A 101 14.99 2.62 4.08
CA TYR A 101 15.64 2.61 5.41
C TYR A 101 14.64 2.32 6.53
N GLU A 102 13.43 2.88 6.47
CA GLU A 102 12.38 2.61 7.46
C GLU A 102 11.91 1.15 7.39
N ILE A 103 11.75 0.58 6.19
CA ILE A 103 11.37 -0.83 6.03
C ILE A 103 12.47 -1.76 6.55
N GLU A 104 13.74 -1.48 6.25
CA GLU A 104 14.89 -2.20 6.81
C GLU A 104 14.91 -2.13 8.35
N GLY A 105 14.60 -0.96 8.90
CA GLY A 105 14.45 -0.77 10.35
C GLY A 105 13.35 -1.65 10.96
N ILE A 106 12.21 -1.81 10.28
CA ILE A 106 11.14 -2.74 10.70
C ILE A 106 11.65 -4.19 10.66
N MET A 107 12.34 -4.58 9.58
CA MET A 107 12.92 -5.93 9.44
C MET A 107 13.87 -6.27 10.59
N GLU A 108 14.72 -5.33 10.98
CA GLU A 108 15.66 -5.52 12.10
C GLU A 108 14.96 -5.69 13.46
N VAL A 109 13.83 -5.00 13.65
CA VAL A 109 13.04 -5.14 14.89
C VAL A 109 12.29 -6.47 14.90
N LEU A 110 11.72 -6.89 13.76
CA LEU A 110 11.04 -8.18 13.62
C LEU A 110 11.96 -9.38 13.89
N LYS A 111 13.26 -9.30 13.57
CA LYS A 111 14.26 -10.33 13.93
C LYS A 111 14.36 -10.54 15.45
N LYS A 112 14.18 -9.47 16.22
CA LYS A 112 14.31 -9.47 17.69
C LYS A 112 12.99 -9.71 18.41
N HIS A 113 11.89 -9.30 17.80
CA HIS A 113 10.53 -9.35 18.30
C HIS A 113 9.61 -9.93 17.23
N PRO A 114 9.64 -11.25 16.99
CA PRO A 114 8.90 -11.87 15.89
C PRO A 114 7.39 -11.84 16.15
N VAL A 115 6.67 -11.07 15.34
CA VAL A 115 5.20 -11.00 15.28
C VAL A 115 4.77 -11.01 13.82
N LEU A 116 3.50 -11.27 13.54
CA LEU A 116 2.95 -11.04 12.20
C LEU A 116 2.97 -9.54 11.91
N TRP A 117 3.65 -9.16 10.84
CA TRP A 117 3.62 -7.80 10.29
C TRP A 117 3.32 -7.85 8.80
N MET A 118 2.44 -6.95 8.32
CA MET A 118 2.06 -6.87 6.92
C MET A 118 1.68 -5.43 6.55
N GLU A 119 2.13 -4.98 5.38
CA GLU A 119 1.63 -3.75 4.76
C GLU A 119 0.26 -3.98 4.14
N ALA A 120 -0.67 -3.04 4.34
CA ALA A 120 -2.03 -3.05 3.79
C ALA A 120 -2.03 -2.59 2.32
N MET A 121 -1.37 -3.37 1.45
CA MET A 121 -1.35 -3.15 0.01
C MET A 121 -2.51 -3.89 -0.65
N LYS A 122 -3.72 -3.41 -0.41
CA LYS A 122 -5.00 -4.04 -0.75
C LYS A 122 -5.16 -4.58 -2.18
N PRO A 123 -4.59 -3.97 -3.27
CA PRO A 123 -4.74 -4.53 -4.62
C PRO A 123 -4.23 -5.97 -4.73
N ARG A 124 -3.16 -6.32 -3.99
CA ARG A 124 -2.54 -7.65 -4.02
C ARG A 124 -3.47 -8.76 -3.51
N PHE A 125 -4.45 -8.41 -2.67
CA PHE A 125 -5.40 -9.33 -2.06
C PHE A 125 -6.72 -9.43 -2.83
N THR A 126 -6.83 -8.73 -3.96
CA THR A 126 -8.02 -8.81 -4.80
C THR A 126 -8.00 -10.06 -5.67
N PRO A 127 -9.18 -10.66 -5.97
CA PRO A 127 -9.27 -11.84 -6.83
C PRO A 127 -8.69 -11.61 -8.23
N LEU A 128 -8.80 -10.36 -8.76
CA LEU A 128 -8.25 -10.04 -10.07
C LEU A 128 -6.72 -10.00 -10.06
N PHE A 129 -6.09 -9.36 -9.07
CA PHE A 129 -4.63 -9.31 -8.97
C PHE A 129 -4.04 -10.71 -8.93
N GLN A 130 -4.60 -11.60 -8.11
CA GLN A 130 -4.16 -12.99 -8.00
C GLN A 130 -4.36 -13.77 -9.31
N LYS A 131 -5.45 -13.51 -10.05
CA LYS A 131 -5.68 -14.13 -11.37
C LYS A 131 -4.66 -13.64 -12.40
N VAL A 132 -4.34 -12.33 -12.41
CA VAL A 132 -3.32 -11.75 -13.29
C VAL A 132 -1.94 -12.34 -12.96
N GLN A 133 -1.59 -12.45 -11.68
CA GLN A 133 -0.35 -13.06 -11.23
C GLN A 133 -0.23 -14.51 -11.73
N ALA A 134 -1.28 -15.30 -11.57
CA ALA A 134 -1.31 -16.69 -12.06
C ALA A 134 -1.11 -16.77 -13.58
N LEU A 135 -1.80 -15.94 -14.37
CA LEU A 135 -1.64 -15.89 -15.84
C LEU A 135 -0.21 -15.56 -16.27
N ILE A 136 0.44 -14.63 -15.58
CA ILE A 136 1.82 -14.26 -15.88
C ILE A 136 2.78 -15.40 -15.49
N GLN A 137 2.59 -16.01 -14.32
CA GLN A 137 3.39 -17.15 -13.86
C GLN A 137 3.24 -18.38 -14.76
N GLU A 138 2.06 -18.64 -15.31
CA GLU A 138 1.78 -19.69 -16.30
C GLU A 138 2.39 -19.37 -17.68
N GLY A 139 2.96 -18.18 -17.87
CA GLY A 139 3.61 -17.76 -19.12
C GLY A 139 2.63 -17.35 -20.22
N SER A 140 1.39 -17.00 -19.89
CA SER A 140 0.36 -16.58 -20.86
C SER A 140 0.78 -15.33 -21.65
N LEU A 141 1.51 -14.40 -21.03
CA LEU A 141 2.04 -13.20 -21.71
C LEU A 141 3.44 -13.41 -22.31
N GLY A 142 4.12 -14.53 -22.02
CA GLY A 142 5.51 -14.73 -22.36
C GLY A 142 6.44 -13.88 -21.48
N ASN A 143 7.60 -13.46 -22.03
CA ASN A 143 8.51 -12.55 -21.33
C ASN A 143 7.94 -11.15 -21.27
N ILE A 144 7.87 -10.54 -20.11
CA ILE A 144 7.39 -9.17 -19.93
C ILE A 144 8.39 -8.20 -20.55
N GLN A 145 7.90 -7.32 -21.42
CA GLN A 145 8.68 -6.33 -22.16
C GLN A 145 8.37 -4.90 -21.75
N GLU A 146 7.12 -4.62 -21.39
CA GLU A 146 6.66 -3.27 -21.03
C GLU A 146 5.64 -3.32 -19.89
N ILE A 147 5.77 -2.42 -18.93
CA ILE A 147 4.78 -2.16 -17.89
C ILE A 147 4.51 -0.66 -17.86
N HIS A 148 3.25 -0.28 -18.05
CA HIS A 148 2.80 1.09 -17.91
C HIS A 148 1.79 1.17 -16.76
N THR A 149 2.05 2.04 -15.78
CA THR A 149 1.16 2.28 -14.65
C THR A 149 0.84 3.76 -14.54
N VAL A 150 -0.43 4.07 -14.27
CA VAL A 150 -0.85 5.43 -13.96
C VAL A 150 -1.89 5.43 -12.85
N LEU A 151 -1.68 6.26 -11.84
CA LEU A 151 -2.64 6.53 -10.78
C LEU A 151 -2.70 8.03 -10.48
N ASN A 152 -3.62 8.70 -11.12
CA ASN A 152 -3.90 10.11 -10.90
C ASN A 152 -5.18 10.27 -10.08
N SER A 153 -5.16 11.22 -9.14
CA SER A 153 -6.28 11.59 -8.28
C SER A 153 -6.38 13.10 -8.24
N LYS A 154 -7.57 13.64 -8.52
CA LYS A 154 -7.76 15.10 -8.46
C LYS A 154 -8.26 15.49 -7.08
N GLN A 155 -7.36 15.94 -6.22
CA GLN A 155 -7.68 16.60 -4.97
C GLN A 155 -7.85 18.11 -5.21
N SER A 156 -8.65 18.80 -4.38
CA SER A 156 -8.68 20.26 -4.39
C SER A 156 -7.42 20.82 -3.71
N ASP A 157 -7.02 22.04 -4.09
CA ASP A 157 -5.88 22.71 -3.48
C ASP A 157 -6.06 22.84 -1.96
N GLU A 158 -7.28 23.10 -1.49
CA GLU A 158 -7.62 23.13 -0.07
C GLU A 158 -7.32 21.81 0.64
N VAL A 159 -7.68 20.68 0.03
CA VAL A 159 -7.40 19.34 0.58
C VAL A 159 -5.90 19.08 0.60
N ILE A 160 -5.18 19.42 -0.46
CA ILE A 160 -3.72 19.24 -0.52
C ILE A 160 -3.06 20.05 0.59
N GLN A 161 -3.33 21.36 0.65
CA GLN A 161 -2.68 22.29 1.59
C GLN A 161 -2.96 22.01 3.07
N HIS A 162 -4.14 21.45 3.39
CA HIS A 162 -4.55 21.17 4.78
C HIS A 162 -4.46 19.71 5.20
N SER A 163 -3.75 18.87 4.43
CA SER A 163 -3.54 17.48 4.74
C SER A 163 -2.05 17.11 4.74
N TYR A 164 -1.74 15.85 5.05
CA TYR A 164 -0.38 15.33 4.98
C TYR A 164 0.19 15.30 3.54
N LEU A 165 -0.63 15.49 2.50
CA LEU A 165 -0.20 15.49 1.11
C LEU A 165 0.76 16.66 0.80
N SER A 166 0.69 17.76 1.52
CA SER A 166 1.59 18.93 1.37
C SER A 166 2.86 18.84 2.23
N ASP A 167 3.08 17.74 2.92
CA ASP A 167 4.32 17.55 3.68
C ASP A 167 5.50 17.26 2.75
N SER A 168 6.59 18.00 2.88
CA SER A 168 7.77 17.89 2.02
C SER A 168 8.58 16.60 2.22
N ILE A 169 8.34 15.87 3.33
CA ILE A 169 9.08 14.64 3.66
C ILE A 169 8.26 13.40 3.32
N TYR A 170 6.99 13.38 3.72
CA TYR A 170 6.13 12.19 3.62
C TYR A 170 4.81 12.44 2.86
N GLY A 171 4.65 13.59 2.20
CA GLY A 171 3.54 13.91 1.31
C GLY A 171 3.83 13.58 -0.16
N GLY A 172 3.06 14.20 -1.04
CA GLY A 172 3.20 14.12 -2.48
C GLY A 172 2.51 12.93 -3.14
N ALA A 173 2.43 13.02 -4.46
CA ALA A 173 1.77 12.03 -5.31
C ALA A 173 2.52 10.70 -5.35
N LEU A 174 3.86 10.76 -5.36
CA LEU A 174 4.70 9.56 -5.47
C LEU A 174 4.51 8.63 -4.28
N LEU A 175 4.46 9.15 -3.05
CA LEU A 175 4.25 8.32 -1.86
C LEU A 175 2.79 7.90 -1.72
N ASP A 176 1.82 8.79 -1.98
CA ASP A 176 0.41 8.47 -1.75
C ASP A 176 -0.19 7.56 -2.84
N CYS A 177 0.06 7.86 -4.10
CA CYS A 177 -0.47 7.15 -5.26
C CYS A 177 0.57 6.23 -5.92
N GLY A 178 1.83 6.68 -6.01
CA GLY A 178 2.89 5.96 -6.70
C GLY A 178 3.26 4.62 -6.07
N CYS A 179 3.04 4.43 -4.76
CA CYS A 179 3.24 3.13 -4.10
C CYS A 179 2.34 2.02 -4.69
N TYR A 180 1.12 2.36 -5.14
CA TYR A 180 0.27 1.41 -5.86
C TYR A 180 0.80 1.07 -7.26
N CYS A 181 1.33 2.06 -7.98
CA CYS A 181 2.01 1.82 -9.25
C CYS A 181 3.24 0.95 -9.05
N ALA A 182 4.08 1.29 -8.07
CA ALA A 182 5.32 0.59 -7.77
C ALA A 182 5.07 -0.88 -7.39
N THR A 183 4.00 -1.20 -6.65
CA THR A 183 3.68 -2.59 -6.30
C THR A 183 3.36 -3.46 -7.52
N TRP A 184 2.72 -2.91 -8.57
CA TRP A 184 2.51 -3.62 -9.83
C TRP A 184 3.81 -3.80 -10.61
N ILE A 185 4.72 -2.82 -10.56
CA ILE A 185 6.00 -2.87 -11.26
C ILE A 185 6.93 -3.89 -10.62
N THR A 186 7.14 -3.80 -9.30
CA THR A 186 8.10 -4.66 -8.59
C THR A 186 7.68 -6.13 -8.58
N GLU A 187 6.38 -6.43 -8.69
CA GLU A 187 5.89 -7.80 -8.79
C GLU A 187 6.40 -8.53 -10.05
N TYR A 188 6.54 -7.83 -11.17
CA TYR A 188 6.82 -8.44 -12.47
C TYR A 188 8.17 -8.03 -13.08
N THR A 189 8.97 -7.21 -12.39
CA THR A 189 10.29 -6.79 -12.89
C THR A 189 11.39 -7.22 -11.94
N LYS A 190 12.56 -7.57 -12.51
CA LYS A 190 13.79 -7.86 -11.76
C LYS A 190 14.99 -7.34 -12.54
N GLY A 191 16.02 -6.93 -11.82
CA GLY A 191 17.28 -6.48 -12.39
C GLY A 191 17.65 -5.04 -12.04
N GLN A 192 18.66 -4.51 -12.73
CA GLN A 192 19.16 -3.17 -12.48
C GLN A 192 18.18 -2.12 -12.99
N LEU A 193 17.93 -1.10 -12.19
CA LEU A 193 17.11 0.05 -12.56
C LEU A 193 17.99 1.12 -13.21
N ARG A 194 17.50 1.66 -14.33
CA ARG A 194 18.03 2.85 -15.01
C ARG A 194 16.88 3.78 -15.35
N ILE A 195 16.92 5.01 -14.86
CA ILE A 195 15.95 6.05 -15.22
C ILE A 195 16.39 6.67 -16.54
N ASP A 196 15.48 6.70 -17.52
CA ASP A 196 15.72 7.27 -18.85
C ASP A 196 15.19 8.70 -18.96
N TYR A 197 14.05 8.97 -18.29
CA TYR A 197 13.38 10.27 -18.32
C TYR A 197 12.54 10.44 -17.06
N ILE A 198 12.51 11.66 -16.54
CA ILE A 198 11.64 12.06 -15.44
C ILE A 198 11.06 13.44 -15.71
N ASP A 199 9.76 13.58 -15.46
CA ASP A 199 9.02 14.84 -15.48
C ASP A 199 8.29 14.97 -14.14
N VAL A 200 8.48 16.08 -13.45
CA VAL A 200 7.96 16.29 -12.11
C VAL A 200 7.47 17.71 -11.93
N ASP A 201 6.28 17.85 -11.31
CA ASP A 201 5.74 19.12 -10.83
C ASP A 201 5.90 19.17 -9.30
N LEU A 202 6.90 19.91 -8.84
CA LEU A 202 7.21 20.10 -7.42
C LEU A 202 6.66 21.39 -6.89
N GLN A 203 6.01 21.33 -5.74
CA GLN A 203 5.55 22.48 -4.97
C GLN A 203 6.02 22.36 -3.52
N ASP A 204 6.79 23.33 -3.02
CA ASP A 204 7.23 23.40 -1.61
C ASP A 204 7.89 22.09 -1.09
N GLY A 205 8.56 21.34 -1.99
CA GLY A 205 9.29 20.12 -1.66
C GLY A 205 8.48 18.82 -1.73
N TYR A 206 7.19 18.87 -2.11
CA TYR A 206 6.38 17.68 -2.42
C TYR A 206 5.95 17.67 -3.89
N ASP A 207 5.74 16.51 -4.46
CA ASP A 207 5.32 16.37 -5.85
C ASP A 207 3.81 16.37 -6.00
N LEU A 208 3.31 17.21 -6.92
CA LEU A 208 1.91 17.21 -7.37
C LEU A 208 1.69 16.20 -8.49
N HIS A 209 2.71 16.02 -9.34
CA HIS A 209 2.73 15.08 -10.46
C HIS A 209 4.16 14.56 -10.64
N THR A 210 4.27 13.28 -10.91
CA THR A 210 5.51 12.62 -11.28
C THR A 210 5.26 11.63 -12.41
N LYS A 211 6.05 11.75 -13.47
CA LYS A 211 6.10 10.78 -14.57
C LYS A 211 7.53 10.36 -14.81
N VAL A 212 7.78 9.06 -14.74
CA VAL A 212 9.11 8.50 -14.99
C VAL A 212 9.04 7.38 -16.01
N GLN A 213 9.99 7.41 -16.95
CA GLN A 213 10.28 6.30 -17.84
C GLN A 213 11.63 5.71 -17.47
N MET A 214 11.69 4.40 -17.36
CA MET A 214 12.86 3.68 -16.85
C MET A 214 12.94 2.28 -17.45
N HIS A 215 14.12 1.68 -17.35
CA HIS A 215 14.29 0.24 -17.55
C HIS A 215 14.59 -0.44 -16.22
N ILE A 216 13.95 -1.60 -15.99
CA ILE A 216 14.30 -2.52 -14.90
C ILE A 216 14.67 -3.86 -15.55
N GLY A 217 15.96 -4.18 -15.54
CA GLY A 217 16.50 -5.23 -16.40
C GLY A 217 16.20 -4.94 -17.88
N ASN A 218 15.49 -5.84 -18.55
CA ASN A 218 15.09 -5.69 -19.96
C ASN A 218 13.67 -5.14 -20.14
N THR A 219 12.96 -4.80 -19.07
CA THR A 219 11.59 -4.32 -19.14
C THR A 219 11.56 -2.80 -19.18
N LEU A 220 10.88 -2.22 -20.19
CA LEU A 220 10.53 -0.81 -20.23
C LEU A 220 9.39 -0.53 -19.26
N VAL A 221 9.56 0.43 -18.38
CA VAL A 221 8.58 0.77 -17.35
C VAL A 221 8.24 2.26 -17.42
N THR A 222 6.95 2.57 -17.37
CA THR A 222 6.47 3.94 -17.15
C THR A 222 5.61 3.96 -15.88
N LEU A 223 5.94 4.86 -14.97
CA LEU A 223 5.13 5.18 -13.80
C LEU A 223 4.68 6.64 -13.91
N GLU A 224 3.39 6.87 -13.79
CA GLU A 224 2.81 8.21 -13.73
C GLU A 224 1.86 8.31 -12.53
N THR A 225 1.98 9.38 -11.76
CA THR A 225 1.15 9.61 -10.58
C THR A 225 0.92 11.10 -10.37
N ALA A 226 -0.30 11.47 -9.93
CA ALA A 226 -0.64 12.85 -9.63
C ALA A 226 -1.72 12.95 -8.54
N ILE A 227 -1.69 14.04 -7.77
CA ILE A 227 -2.75 14.41 -6.82
C ILE A 227 -3.56 15.62 -7.26
N ASN A 228 -3.17 16.28 -8.36
CA ASN A 228 -3.82 17.46 -8.92
C ASN A 228 -4.40 17.26 -10.34
N GLN A 229 -4.26 16.04 -10.91
CA GLN A 229 -4.67 15.75 -12.29
C GLN A 229 -5.98 14.95 -12.35
N PRO A 230 -6.71 15.01 -13.49
CA PRO A 230 -7.90 14.18 -13.69
C PRO A 230 -7.62 12.70 -13.43
N GLU A 231 -8.63 12.03 -12.85
CA GLU A 231 -8.52 10.63 -12.47
C GLU A 231 -8.19 9.73 -13.65
N LYS A 232 -7.12 8.93 -13.51
CA LYS A 232 -6.72 7.85 -14.39
C LYS A 232 -6.03 6.78 -13.54
N LYS A 233 -6.42 5.51 -13.69
CA LYS A 233 -6.00 4.44 -12.75
C LYS A 233 -5.72 3.15 -13.50
N GLU A 234 -4.76 3.13 -14.38
CA GLU A 234 -4.54 2.01 -15.29
C GLU A 234 -3.21 1.31 -15.02
N VAL A 235 -3.18 0.00 -15.21
CA VAL A 235 -1.96 -0.74 -15.51
C VAL A 235 -2.11 -1.51 -16.83
N LEU A 236 -1.08 -1.43 -17.67
CA LEU A 236 -0.91 -2.21 -18.89
C LEU A 236 0.40 -2.99 -18.78
N ILE A 237 0.33 -4.32 -18.94
CA ILE A 237 1.49 -5.21 -18.94
C ILE A 237 1.55 -5.88 -20.30
N LYS A 238 2.65 -5.69 -21.04
CA LYS A 238 2.89 -6.32 -22.33
C LYS A 238 4.02 -7.31 -22.26
N GLY A 239 3.81 -8.44 -22.81
CA GLY A 239 4.80 -9.49 -22.99
C GLY A 239 4.94 -9.91 -24.45
N THR A 240 5.83 -10.87 -24.71
CA THR A 240 6.12 -11.36 -26.06
C THR A 240 4.97 -12.14 -26.71
N LYS A 241 3.97 -12.59 -25.95
CA LYS A 241 2.82 -13.38 -26.45
C LYS A 241 1.49 -12.66 -26.36
N GLY A 242 1.39 -11.60 -25.55
CA GLY A 242 0.15 -10.88 -25.33
C GLY A 242 0.28 -9.72 -24.39
N GLU A 243 -0.85 -9.09 -24.11
CA GLU A 243 -0.94 -7.95 -23.20
C GLU A 243 -2.16 -8.08 -22.29
N ILE A 244 -2.07 -7.52 -21.11
CA ILE A 244 -3.20 -7.39 -20.17
C ILE A 244 -3.34 -5.95 -19.72
N ARG A 245 -4.56 -5.43 -19.79
CA ARG A 245 -4.93 -4.07 -19.38
C ARG A 245 -5.91 -4.13 -18.22
N ILE A 246 -5.61 -3.43 -17.14
CA ILE A 246 -6.47 -3.33 -15.95
C ILE A 246 -6.84 -1.84 -15.79
N PRO A 247 -8.14 -1.47 -15.96
CA PRO A 247 -8.58 -0.07 -15.95
C PRO A 247 -8.51 0.62 -14.58
N ASP A 248 -8.51 -0.15 -13.49
CA ASP A 248 -8.30 0.39 -12.14
C ASP A 248 -7.28 -0.47 -11.38
N LEU A 249 -6.02 -0.03 -11.37
CA LEU A 249 -4.93 -0.71 -10.66
C LEU A 249 -5.06 -0.66 -9.13
N HIS A 250 -5.81 0.33 -8.62
CA HIS A 250 -5.98 0.57 -7.19
C HIS A 250 -7.11 -0.29 -6.58
N ARG A 251 -8.15 -0.60 -7.39
CA ARG A 251 -9.30 -1.44 -7.02
C ARG A 251 -9.64 -2.39 -8.16
N PRO A 252 -8.72 -3.29 -8.53
CA PRO A 252 -8.87 -4.09 -9.73
C PRO A 252 -10.01 -5.11 -9.59
N ILE A 253 -10.95 -5.07 -10.54
CA ILE A 253 -12.09 -5.98 -10.65
C ILE A 253 -12.13 -6.62 -12.03
N THR A 254 -11.79 -5.85 -13.08
CA THR A 254 -11.84 -6.30 -14.47
C THR A 254 -10.50 -6.11 -15.17
N ALA A 255 -10.18 -6.98 -16.12
CA ALA A 255 -9.04 -6.85 -17.00
C ALA A 255 -9.40 -7.29 -18.43
N GLU A 256 -8.70 -6.72 -19.42
CA GLU A 256 -8.73 -7.13 -20.82
C GLU A 256 -7.43 -7.86 -21.14
N LEU A 257 -7.51 -9.17 -21.39
CA LEU A 257 -6.40 -10.01 -21.82
C LEU A 257 -6.44 -10.13 -23.34
N LYS A 258 -5.35 -9.78 -24.02
CA LYS A 258 -5.23 -9.90 -25.47
C LYS A 258 -4.05 -10.82 -25.82
N ILE A 259 -4.36 -11.94 -26.47
CA ILE A 259 -3.38 -12.94 -26.96
C ILE A 259 -3.73 -13.27 -28.41
N GLU A 260 -2.75 -13.22 -29.30
CA GLU A 260 -2.92 -13.53 -30.74
C GLU A 260 -4.09 -12.77 -31.40
N GLY A 261 -4.32 -11.53 -31.01
CA GLY A 261 -5.39 -10.68 -31.52
C GLY A 261 -6.79 -10.97 -30.94
N LYS A 262 -6.95 -12.01 -30.13
CA LYS A 262 -8.20 -12.29 -29.40
C LYS A 262 -8.21 -11.54 -28.08
N VAL A 263 -9.35 -10.93 -27.75
CA VAL A 263 -9.57 -10.20 -26.49
C VAL A 263 -10.53 -11.01 -25.61
N GLU A 264 -10.10 -11.28 -24.39
CA GLU A 264 -10.90 -11.87 -23.32
C GLU A 264 -11.06 -10.86 -22.19
N VAL A 265 -12.30 -10.66 -21.71
CA VAL A 265 -12.58 -9.85 -20.53
C VAL A 265 -12.59 -10.78 -19.32
N ILE A 266 -11.73 -10.48 -18.36
CA ILE A 266 -11.64 -11.20 -17.09
C ILE A 266 -12.36 -10.35 -16.04
N ASP A 267 -13.41 -10.88 -15.44
CA ASP A 267 -14.14 -10.25 -14.34
C ASP A 267 -13.95 -11.05 -13.04
N ARG A 268 -13.48 -10.36 -11.99
CA ARG A 268 -13.20 -10.95 -10.67
C ARG A 268 -13.63 -9.97 -9.57
N PRO A 269 -14.94 -9.91 -9.27
CA PRO A 269 -15.46 -9.01 -8.25
C PRO A 269 -14.96 -9.40 -6.85
N TYR A 270 -14.99 -8.44 -5.94
CA TYR A 270 -14.71 -8.67 -4.52
C TYR A 270 -15.78 -9.59 -3.91
N LYS A 271 -15.37 -10.32 -2.86
CA LYS A 271 -16.31 -11.06 -2.03
C LYS A 271 -17.19 -10.12 -1.18
N VAL A 272 -16.60 -9.05 -0.66
CA VAL A 272 -17.24 -8.01 0.16
C VAL A 272 -16.90 -6.64 -0.42
N ASP A 273 -15.68 -6.19 -0.25
CA ASP A 273 -15.12 -4.94 -0.76
C ASP A 273 -13.60 -5.06 -0.97
N ASP A 274 -12.94 -3.95 -1.32
CA ASP A 274 -11.51 -3.90 -1.61
C ASP A 274 -10.59 -4.02 -0.37
N PHE A 275 -11.13 -4.01 0.86
CA PHE A 275 -10.39 -4.24 2.11
C PHE A 275 -10.50 -5.68 2.61
N TYR A 276 -11.60 -6.35 2.32
CA TYR A 276 -11.91 -7.66 2.91
C TYR A 276 -10.81 -8.71 2.64
N GLY A 277 -10.24 -8.71 1.44
CA GLY A 277 -9.21 -9.68 1.06
C GLY A 277 -7.97 -9.62 1.95
N GLU A 278 -7.46 -8.42 2.24
CA GLU A 278 -6.29 -8.25 3.11
C GLU A 278 -6.60 -8.55 4.58
N ILE A 279 -7.78 -8.17 5.05
CA ILE A 279 -8.24 -8.45 6.44
C ILE A 279 -8.35 -9.95 6.65
N SER A 280 -9.09 -10.64 5.79
CA SER A 280 -9.31 -12.09 5.89
C SER A 280 -7.99 -12.87 5.76
N HIS A 281 -7.09 -12.42 4.88
CA HIS A 281 -5.76 -13.03 4.74
C HIS A 281 -4.93 -12.84 6.03
N PHE A 282 -4.89 -11.63 6.59
CA PHE A 282 -4.16 -11.34 7.83
C PHE A 282 -4.69 -12.16 9.01
N VAL A 283 -6.01 -12.23 9.16
CA VAL A 283 -6.68 -13.04 10.20
C VAL A 283 -6.28 -14.50 10.07
N ASN A 284 -6.35 -15.06 8.86
CA ASN A 284 -5.96 -16.45 8.61
C ASN A 284 -4.49 -16.71 8.95
N LEU A 285 -3.58 -15.81 8.61
CA LEU A 285 -2.17 -15.92 8.98
C LEU A 285 -1.98 -15.95 10.51
N LEU A 286 -2.64 -15.04 11.21
CA LEU A 286 -2.51 -14.92 12.66
C LEU A 286 -3.07 -16.15 13.39
N GLU A 287 -4.22 -16.67 12.96
CA GLU A 287 -4.81 -17.91 13.49
C GLU A 287 -3.92 -19.13 13.30
N ASN A 288 -3.17 -19.17 12.19
CA ASN A 288 -2.23 -20.25 11.90
C ASN A 288 -0.81 -20.01 12.43
N GLY A 289 -0.64 -19.00 13.32
CA GLY A 289 0.65 -18.70 13.94
C GLY A 289 1.75 -18.27 12.96
N LYS A 290 1.37 -17.73 11.78
CA LYS A 290 2.33 -17.24 10.79
C LYS A 290 2.82 -15.85 11.16
N GLN A 291 4.07 -15.57 10.86
CA GLN A 291 4.72 -14.27 11.13
C GLN A 291 4.95 -13.44 9.88
N SER A 292 4.65 -13.98 8.70
CA SER A 292 4.80 -13.30 7.41
C SER A 292 3.72 -13.72 6.43
N SER A 293 3.40 -12.82 5.49
CA SER A 293 2.49 -13.07 4.38
C SER A 293 3.24 -13.59 3.15
N PRO A 294 2.79 -14.64 2.48
CA PRO A 294 3.32 -15.02 1.17
C PRO A 294 2.83 -14.10 0.03
N ILE A 295 1.72 -13.38 0.22
CA ILE A 295 1.15 -12.45 -0.78
C ILE A 295 1.80 -11.07 -0.68
N MET A 296 2.07 -10.61 0.54
CA MET A 296 2.71 -9.32 0.81
C MET A 296 3.82 -9.52 1.86
N PRO A 297 4.92 -10.20 1.51
CA PRO A 297 6.06 -10.31 2.38
C PRO A 297 6.72 -8.94 2.56
N ILE A 298 7.38 -8.70 3.69
CA ILE A 298 8.07 -7.43 3.95
C ILE A 298 9.11 -7.08 2.88
N GLN A 299 9.65 -8.08 2.20
CA GLN A 299 10.55 -7.90 1.07
C GLN A 299 9.88 -7.15 -0.09
N SER A 300 8.59 -7.39 -0.35
CA SER A 300 7.83 -6.63 -1.37
C SER A 300 7.64 -5.16 -0.97
N SER A 301 7.43 -4.87 0.31
CA SER A 301 7.41 -3.49 0.82
C SER A 301 8.77 -2.81 0.63
N LEU A 302 9.87 -3.53 0.90
CA LEU A 302 11.22 -3.01 0.70
C LEU A 302 11.50 -2.72 -0.78
N GLU A 303 11.18 -3.65 -1.68
CA GLU A 303 11.38 -3.48 -3.14
C GLU A 303 10.58 -2.28 -3.67
N THR A 304 9.33 -2.10 -3.20
CA THR A 304 8.49 -0.94 -3.52
C THR A 304 9.13 0.36 -3.00
N ALA A 305 9.56 0.40 -1.75
CA ALA A 305 10.20 1.57 -1.16
C ALA A 305 11.53 1.93 -1.88
N MET A 306 12.36 0.93 -2.20
CA MET A 306 13.60 1.14 -2.96
C MET A 306 13.33 1.74 -4.35
N LEU A 307 12.28 1.31 -5.04
CA LEU A 307 11.90 1.89 -6.34
C LEU A 307 11.49 3.35 -6.17
N LEU A 308 10.66 3.67 -5.18
CA LEU A 308 10.21 5.04 -4.89
C LEU A 308 11.39 5.94 -4.48
N ASP A 309 12.32 5.46 -3.67
CA ASP A 309 13.54 6.19 -3.29
C ASP A 309 14.35 6.57 -4.53
N ARG A 310 14.59 5.61 -5.43
CA ARG A 310 15.34 5.86 -6.68
C ARG A 310 14.67 6.89 -7.59
N ILE A 311 13.32 6.90 -7.63
CA ILE A 311 12.58 7.91 -8.37
C ILE A 311 12.70 9.26 -7.66
N LYS A 312 12.55 9.29 -6.33
CA LYS A 312 12.65 10.53 -5.53
C LYS A 312 14.05 11.17 -5.65
N ASP A 313 15.11 10.35 -5.62
CA ASP A 313 16.48 10.83 -5.83
C ASP A 313 16.67 11.52 -7.19
N ALA A 314 16.00 11.00 -8.23
CA ALA A 314 16.07 11.57 -9.59
C ALA A 314 15.22 12.84 -9.78
N MET A 315 14.29 13.16 -8.86
CA MET A 315 13.50 14.39 -8.90
C MET A 315 14.32 15.64 -8.55
N THR A 316 15.34 15.46 -7.72
CA THR A 316 16.22 16.56 -7.35
C THR A 316 17.32 16.66 -8.39
N PRO A 317 17.55 17.84 -9.04
CA PRO A 317 18.72 18.00 -9.89
C PRO A 317 19.95 17.67 -9.07
N ASN A 318 20.81 16.79 -9.57
CA ASN A 318 22.14 16.59 -8.97
C ASN A 318 22.74 17.98 -8.70
N PRO A 319 23.24 18.27 -7.48
CA PRO A 319 24.04 19.47 -7.31
C PRO A 319 25.17 19.37 -8.34
N ILE A 320 25.23 20.33 -9.25
CA ILE A 320 26.31 20.48 -10.21
C ILE A 320 27.58 20.42 -9.38
N GLU A 321 28.39 19.39 -9.59
CA GLU A 321 29.77 19.38 -9.10
C GLU A 321 30.44 20.63 -9.68
N ILE A 322 30.63 21.64 -8.82
CA ILE A 322 31.39 22.85 -9.12
C ILE A 322 32.86 22.56 -8.81
#